data_8ae41d9855646775f855bf718911d0e5
#
_entry.id   8ae41d9855646775f855bf718911d0e5
#
_cell.length_a   1.000
_cell.length_b   1.000
_cell.length_c   1.000
_cell.angle_alpha   90.00
_cell.angle_beta   90.00
_cell.angle_gamma   90.00
#
_symmetry.space_group_name_H-M   'P 1'
#
loop_
_entity.id
_entity.type
_entity.pdbx_description
1 polymer ?
#
loop_
_entity_poly.entity_id
_entity_poly.type
_entity_poly.pdbx_seq_one_letter_code
_entity_poly.pdbx_strand_id
1 'polypeptide(L)'
;MLKGPFLDRNWMGQNENYASSDIVMLGMPFDGTVSYRSGSRFAPEQIRLASWGLEDYSPRFDKHLEDVNFHDAGDLEFPLGNTYKSLDLIEENVEQIYKDGKRVFGIGGEHLVTLPEIKAVAKFYKDLAIVHFDAHTDLREEYLGEEMSHSAVIRHASKIVGAENIKQIGIRSGMKEEWEFMKKHNTLIHEYSGLDELKGKKIFVTVDLDVLDPSVMPGTGTPESGGMQFNELIGWFEYLKNFDIVGADVVELAPDYDASGVSTAVATKVIRELLMMM
;
A
#
# COMPACT_ATOMS: atom_id res chain seq x y z
N MET A 1 26.09 25.99 19.13
CA MET A 1 25.93 24.76 18.36
C MET A 1 25.42 23.70 19.31
N LEU A 2 24.23 23.14 19.05
CA LEU A 2 23.66 22.06 19.87
C LEU A 2 24.55 20.81 19.75
N LYS A 3 24.73 20.07 20.82
CA LYS A 3 25.55 18.85 20.87
C LYS A 3 24.68 17.68 21.34
N GLY A 4 24.73 16.58 20.63
CA GLY A 4 24.09 15.31 20.99
C GLY A 4 23.40 14.68 19.80
N PRO A 5 23.04 13.40 19.88
CA PRO A 5 22.17 12.76 18.90
C PRO A 5 20.75 13.34 19.02
N PHE A 6 20.13 13.61 17.89
CA PHE A 6 18.72 14.00 17.79
C PHE A 6 17.95 12.83 17.21
N LEU A 7 16.72 12.62 17.68
CA LEU A 7 15.84 11.61 17.12
C LEU A 7 15.46 12.02 15.70
N ASP A 8 15.82 11.21 14.73
CA ASP A 8 15.27 11.30 13.38
C ASP A 8 13.87 10.69 13.38
N ARG A 9 12.92 11.33 12.68
CA ARG A 9 11.55 10.86 12.55
C ARG A 9 11.24 10.28 11.18
N ASN A 10 12.22 10.28 10.29
CA ASN A 10 12.10 9.63 8.99
C ASN A 10 12.25 8.12 9.14
N TRP A 11 11.89 7.40 8.10
CA TRP A 11 12.10 5.95 8.03
C TRP A 11 13.59 5.61 8.20
N MET A 12 13.86 4.58 9.01
CA MET A 12 15.20 4.06 9.21
C MET A 12 15.85 3.65 7.88
N GLY A 13 17.13 3.96 7.70
CA GLY A 13 17.89 3.60 6.50
C GLY A 13 17.65 4.50 5.30
N GLN A 14 16.80 5.54 5.42
CA GLN A 14 16.75 6.59 4.41
C GLN A 14 18.16 7.15 4.19
N ASN A 15 18.67 7.09 2.96
CA ASN A 15 20.05 7.42 2.64
C ASN A 15 20.22 8.54 1.62
N GLU A 16 19.11 8.97 1.00
CA GLU A 16 19.15 9.93 -0.09
C GLU A 16 18.26 11.16 0.17
N ASN A 17 18.64 12.28 -0.44
CA ASN A 17 17.74 13.42 -0.55
C ASN A 17 16.80 13.24 -1.76
N TYR A 18 15.74 14.04 -1.82
CA TYR A 18 14.75 13.97 -2.88
C TYR A 18 15.37 14.01 -4.29
N ALA A 19 16.37 14.85 -4.51
CA ALA A 19 16.93 15.05 -5.86
C ALA A 19 17.66 13.81 -6.40
N SER A 20 18.33 13.05 -5.55
CA SER A 20 19.13 11.86 -5.90
C SER A 20 18.38 10.54 -5.76
N SER A 21 17.23 10.52 -5.09
CA SER A 21 16.48 9.27 -4.87
C SER A 21 15.78 8.75 -6.13
N ASP A 22 15.61 7.43 -6.21
CA ASP A 22 14.80 6.74 -7.24
C ASP A 22 13.38 6.48 -6.75
N ILE A 23 13.21 6.32 -5.44
CA ILE A 23 11.93 6.07 -4.78
C ILE A 23 11.66 7.20 -3.79
N VAL A 24 10.42 7.66 -3.75
CA VAL A 24 9.94 8.64 -2.77
C VAL A 24 8.87 7.98 -1.91
N MET A 25 9.17 7.84 -0.63
CA MET A 25 8.21 7.38 0.38
C MET A 25 7.35 8.55 0.80
N LEU A 26 6.02 8.40 0.74
CA LEU A 26 5.05 9.44 1.02
C LEU A 26 3.99 8.93 2.00
N GLY A 27 3.86 9.58 3.16
CA GLY A 27 2.81 9.28 4.12
C GLY A 27 1.49 9.95 3.77
N MET A 28 0.40 9.20 3.85
CA MET A 28 -0.96 9.62 3.50
C MET A 28 -1.91 9.35 4.68
N PRO A 29 -1.85 10.16 5.77
CA PRO A 29 -2.60 9.93 7.02
C PRO A 29 -4.09 10.29 6.87
N PHE A 30 -4.82 9.55 6.01
CA PHE A 30 -6.23 9.74 5.72
C PHE A 30 -7.07 8.52 6.15
N ASP A 31 -8.17 8.74 6.87
CA ASP A 31 -9.15 7.71 7.25
C ASP A 31 -10.57 8.28 7.30
N GLY A 32 -10.91 9.09 6.30
CA GLY A 32 -12.16 9.87 6.26
C GLY A 32 -13.41 9.06 5.90
N THR A 33 -13.27 7.85 5.32
CA THR A 33 -14.40 7.02 4.87
C THR A 33 -14.47 5.65 5.56
N VAL A 34 -13.65 5.43 6.59
CA VAL A 34 -13.63 4.17 7.35
C VAL A 34 -15.00 3.83 7.92
N SER A 35 -15.44 2.59 7.73
CA SER A 35 -16.79 2.13 8.09
C SER A 35 -16.90 1.52 9.49
N TYR A 36 -15.81 1.05 10.09
CA TYR A 36 -15.84 0.34 11.38
C TYR A 36 -14.85 0.93 12.40
N ARG A 37 -13.57 0.64 12.28
CA ARG A 37 -12.53 1.09 13.23
C ARG A 37 -11.66 2.13 12.58
N SER A 38 -11.87 3.41 12.87
CA SER A 38 -11.00 4.50 12.44
C SER A 38 -9.65 4.46 13.18
N GLY A 39 -8.64 5.12 12.64
CA GLY A 39 -7.32 5.23 13.27
C GLY A 39 -6.16 4.92 12.34
N SER A 40 -6.43 4.50 11.11
CA SER A 40 -5.36 4.26 10.12
C SER A 40 -4.61 5.55 9.75
N ARG A 41 -5.17 6.73 9.98
CA ARG A 41 -4.45 8.01 9.85
C ARG A 41 -3.19 8.11 10.74
N PHE A 42 -3.09 7.33 11.80
CA PHE A 42 -1.92 7.33 12.68
C PHE A 42 -0.81 6.37 12.21
N ALA A 43 -1.09 5.56 11.19
CA ALA A 43 -0.16 4.55 10.70
C ALA A 43 1.18 5.13 10.22
N PRO A 44 1.23 6.19 9.38
CA PRO A 44 2.50 6.64 8.82
C PRO A 44 3.51 7.06 9.88
N GLU A 45 3.08 7.80 10.93
CA GLU A 45 3.95 8.20 12.03
C GLU A 45 4.41 6.99 12.85
N GLN A 46 3.49 6.10 13.23
CA GLN A 46 3.81 4.94 14.07
C GLN A 46 4.72 3.94 13.38
N ILE A 47 4.55 3.75 12.08
CA ILE A 47 5.40 2.92 11.23
C ILE A 47 6.83 3.47 11.19
N ARG A 48 7.02 4.78 10.99
CA ARG A 48 8.35 5.40 11.01
C ARG A 48 9.04 5.24 12.35
N LEU A 49 8.32 5.44 13.44
CA LEU A 49 8.87 5.21 14.78
C LEU A 49 9.30 3.76 14.99
N ALA A 50 8.47 2.81 14.55
CA ALA A 50 8.76 1.39 14.68
C ALA A 50 9.91 0.93 13.78
N SER A 51 10.17 1.62 12.66
CA SER A 51 11.25 1.25 11.73
C SER A 51 12.61 1.20 12.39
N TRP A 52 12.88 2.07 13.36
CA TRP A 52 14.14 2.11 14.14
C TRP A 52 14.35 0.90 15.06
N GLY A 53 13.31 0.07 15.24
CA GLY A 53 13.39 -1.20 15.95
C GLY A 53 13.63 -2.42 15.07
N LEU A 54 13.74 -2.24 13.75
CA LEU A 54 13.99 -3.32 12.80
C LEU A 54 15.47 -3.49 12.52
N GLU A 55 15.83 -4.69 12.08
CA GLU A 55 17.10 -4.90 11.39
C GLU A 55 16.98 -4.41 9.94
N ASP A 56 18.03 -3.81 9.41
CA ASP A 56 18.08 -3.25 8.05
C ASP A 56 18.20 -4.31 6.95
N TYR A 57 18.74 -5.48 7.28
CA TYR A 57 18.98 -6.58 6.33
C TYR A 57 17.76 -7.51 6.17
N SER A 58 17.43 -7.82 4.93
CA SER A 58 16.47 -8.87 4.60
C SER A 58 17.17 -10.13 4.09
N PRO A 59 17.10 -11.26 4.81
CA PRO A 59 17.62 -12.52 4.31
C PRO A 59 16.81 -13.12 3.16
N ARG A 60 15.60 -12.61 2.92
CA ARG A 60 14.73 -13.04 1.81
C ARG A 60 15.19 -12.47 0.47
N PHE A 61 15.61 -11.22 0.48
CA PHE A 61 16.09 -10.53 -0.71
C PHE A 61 17.60 -10.43 -0.79
N ASP A 62 18.33 -10.87 0.28
CA ASP A 62 19.79 -10.76 0.43
C ASP A 62 20.25 -9.32 0.17
N LYS A 63 19.61 -8.35 0.89
CA LYS A 63 19.74 -6.93 0.62
C LYS A 63 19.65 -6.13 1.91
N HIS A 64 20.41 -5.05 2.03
CA HIS A 64 20.29 -4.05 3.07
C HIS A 64 19.37 -2.90 2.63
N LEU A 65 18.76 -2.19 3.58
CA LEU A 65 17.98 -0.97 3.25
C LEU A 65 18.85 0.11 2.62
N GLU A 66 20.12 0.20 2.99
CA GLU A 66 21.08 1.13 2.40
C GLU A 66 21.38 0.86 0.91
N ASP A 67 21.05 -0.35 0.41
CA ASP A 67 21.14 -0.69 -1.01
C ASP A 67 19.92 -0.17 -1.81
N VAL A 68 18.89 0.32 -1.13
CA VAL A 68 17.69 0.88 -1.76
C VAL A 68 17.79 2.41 -1.76
N ASN A 69 17.80 2.98 -2.96
CA ASN A 69 17.89 4.42 -3.14
C ASN A 69 16.53 5.09 -2.95
N PHE A 70 16.19 5.49 -1.73
CA PHE A 70 14.90 6.10 -1.41
C PHE A 70 15.03 7.33 -0.51
N HIS A 71 14.00 8.19 -0.59
CA HIS A 71 13.82 9.39 0.23
C HIS A 71 12.46 9.33 0.93
N ASP A 72 12.42 9.55 2.23
CA ASP A 72 11.17 9.73 2.98
C ASP A 72 10.79 11.21 2.99
N ALA A 73 9.72 11.55 2.26
CA ALA A 73 9.21 12.91 2.11
C ALA A 73 8.34 13.37 3.29
N GLY A 74 8.06 12.49 4.26
CA GLY A 74 7.15 12.77 5.36
C GLY A 74 5.69 12.56 5.01
N ASP A 75 4.79 13.21 5.76
CA ASP A 75 3.35 13.03 5.64
C ASP A 75 2.68 14.23 4.97
N LEU A 76 1.69 13.96 4.12
CA LEU A 76 0.80 14.99 3.59
C LEU A 76 -0.11 15.53 4.70
N GLU A 77 -0.33 16.84 4.72
CA GLU A 77 -1.29 17.47 5.61
C GLU A 77 -2.62 17.68 4.85
N PHE A 78 -3.67 17.00 5.29
CA PHE A 78 -4.95 17.00 4.60
C PHE A 78 -5.92 18.08 5.08
N PRO A 79 -6.73 18.67 4.18
CA PRO A 79 -7.81 19.58 4.54
C PRO A 79 -8.89 18.83 5.34
N LEU A 80 -9.32 19.43 6.46
CA LEU A 80 -10.30 18.83 7.35
C LEU A 80 -11.65 18.62 6.66
N GLY A 81 -12.17 17.38 6.76
CA GLY A 81 -13.53 17.03 6.32
C GLY A 81 -13.77 17.14 4.81
N ASN A 82 -12.75 17.07 3.98
CA ASN A 82 -12.91 17.16 2.53
C ASN A 82 -12.14 16.04 1.81
N THR A 83 -12.81 14.92 1.60
CA THR A 83 -12.27 13.73 0.94
C THR A 83 -11.71 14.07 -0.45
N TYR A 84 -12.47 14.74 -1.30
CA TYR A 84 -12.04 15.03 -2.68
C TYR A 84 -10.77 15.85 -2.75
N LYS A 85 -10.66 16.92 -1.95
CA LYS A 85 -9.43 17.72 -1.90
C LYS A 85 -8.23 16.93 -1.34
N SER A 86 -8.49 15.99 -0.43
CA SER A 86 -7.42 15.11 0.08
C SER A 86 -6.92 14.18 -1.03
N LEU A 87 -7.83 13.60 -1.81
CA LEU A 87 -7.48 12.76 -2.95
C LEU A 87 -6.75 13.54 -4.04
N ASP A 88 -7.23 14.75 -4.37
CA ASP A 88 -6.56 15.64 -5.34
C ASP A 88 -5.12 15.95 -4.90
N LEU A 89 -4.90 16.23 -3.61
CA LEU A 89 -3.57 16.51 -3.06
C LEU A 89 -2.62 15.31 -3.21
N ILE A 90 -3.11 14.09 -2.98
CA ILE A 90 -2.32 12.87 -3.20
C ILE A 90 -1.97 12.75 -4.69
N GLU A 91 -2.97 12.84 -5.57
CA GLU A 91 -2.77 12.72 -7.02
C GLU A 91 -1.73 13.73 -7.54
N GLU A 92 -1.82 14.99 -7.12
CA GLU A 92 -0.89 16.06 -7.53
C GLU A 92 0.56 15.77 -7.08
N ASN A 93 0.76 15.31 -5.84
CA ASN A 93 2.10 14.99 -5.32
C ASN A 93 2.68 13.75 -5.99
N VAL A 94 1.90 12.70 -6.16
CA VAL A 94 2.35 11.49 -6.87
C VAL A 94 2.66 11.80 -8.33
N GLU A 95 1.82 12.57 -9.02
CA GLU A 95 2.10 13.01 -10.39
C GLU A 95 3.43 13.80 -10.48
N GLN A 96 3.73 14.65 -9.49
CA GLN A 96 4.99 15.37 -9.45
C GLN A 96 6.19 14.41 -9.27
N ILE A 97 6.08 13.41 -8.39
CA ILE A 97 7.12 12.38 -8.20
C ILE A 97 7.45 11.70 -9.53
N TYR A 98 6.42 11.32 -10.32
CA TYR A 98 6.64 10.68 -11.63
C TYR A 98 7.17 11.65 -12.69
N LYS A 99 6.77 12.94 -12.68
CA LYS A 99 7.36 13.97 -13.54
C LYS A 99 8.86 14.16 -13.28
N ASP A 100 9.28 13.97 -12.04
CA ASP A 100 10.70 14.03 -11.63
C ASP A 100 11.46 12.73 -11.92
N GLY A 101 10.83 11.75 -12.59
CA GLY A 101 11.43 10.48 -12.99
C GLY A 101 11.59 9.47 -11.88
N LYS A 102 10.82 9.61 -10.79
CA LYS A 102 10.90 8.77 -9.59
C LYS A 102 9.68 7.87 -9.47
N ARG A 103 9.74 6.91 -8.55
CA ARG A 103 8.63 6.01 -8.20
C ARG A 103 8.07 6.37 -6.82
N VAL A 104 6.76 6.20 -6.61
CA VAL A 104 6.14 6.38 -5.30
C VAL A 104 6.19 5.09 -4.49
N PHE A 105 6.37 5.24 -3.17
CA PHE A 105 6.06 4.25 -2.16
C PHE A 105 5.14 4.89 -1.12
N GLY A 106 3.83 4.54 -1.17
CA GLY A 106 2.83 5.07 -0.25
C GLY A 106 2.84 4.39 1.12
N ILE A 107 2.76 5.18 2.19
CA ILE A 107 2.37 4.68 3.52
C ILE A 107 1.01 5.27 3.82
N GLY A 108 -0.02 4.45 3.67
CA GLY A 108 -1.39 4.94 3.74
C GLY A 108 -1.94 5.06 5.14
N GLY A 109 -3.10 5.68 5.16
CA GLY A 109 -4.18 5.49 6.08
C GLY A 109 -5.12 4.40 5.56
N GLU A 110 -6.38 4.76 5.27
CA GLU A 110 -7.35 3.84 4.66
C GLU A 110 -7.05 3.56 3.18
N HIS A 111 -7.61 2.48 2.62
CA HIS A 111 -7.32 2.03 1.26
C HIS A 111 -7.70 3.05 0.15
N LEU A 112 -8.61 3.98 0.41
CA LEU A 112 -9.00 4.98 -0.59
C LEU A 112 -7.82 5.83 -1.10
N VAL A 113 -6.74 5.98 -0.33
CA VAL A 113 -5.55 6.74 -0.73
C VAL A 113 -4.85 6.16 -1.95
N THR A 114 -4.99 4.87 -2.20
CA THR A 114 -4.43 4.15 -3.36
C THR A 114 -5.03 4.62 -4.69
N LEU A 115 -6.31 5.02 -4.71
CA LEU A 115 -6.96 5.42 -5.95
C LEU A 115 -6.30 6.62 -6.64
N PRO A 116 -6.01 7.75 -5.96
CA PRO A 116 -5.28 8.87 -6.56
C PRO A 116 -3.85 8.52 -6.96
N GLU A 117 -3.16 7.60 -6.25
CA GLU A 117 -1.85 7.11 -6.69
C GLU A 117 -1.96 6.41 -8.03
N ILE A 118 -2.90 5.45 -8.18
CA ILE A 118 -3.16 4.75 -9.43
C ILE A 118 -3.52 5.74 -10.56
N LYS A 119 -4.37 6.73 -10.29
CA LYS A 119 -4.72 7.77 -11.27
C LYS A 119 -3.48 8.52 -11.77
N ALA A 120 -2.59 8.92 -10.87
CA ALA A 120 -1.36 9.62 -11.22
C ALA A 120 -0.44 8.73 -12.05
N VAL A 121 -0.18 7.50 -11.59
CA VAL A 121 0.73 6.53 -12.24
C VAL A 121 0.23 6.14 -13.64
N ALA A 122 -1.07 5.96 -13.83
CA ALA A 122 -1.67 5.63 -15.13
C ALA A 122 -1.49 6.72 -16.20
N LYS A 123 -1.16 7.96 -15.81
CA LYS A 123 -0.82 9.03 -16.76
C LYS A 123 0.52 8.75 -17.47
N PHE A 124 1.44 8.06 -16.78
CA PHE A 124 2.79 7.76 -17.27
C PHE A 124 2.89 6.37 -17.91
N TYR A 125 2.08 5.41 -17.47
CA TYR A 125 2.14 4.01 -17.94
C TYR A 125 0.77 3.56 -18.47
N LYS A 126 0.66 3.40 -19.80
CA LYS A 126 -0.59 2.99 -20.45
C LYS A 126 -0.89 1.49 -20.31
N ASP A 127 0.13 0.72 -20.01
CA ASP A 127 0.10 -0.72 -19.75
C ASP A 127 0.15 -1.06 -18.25
N LEU A 128 -0.27 -0.11 -17.39
CA LEU A 128 -0.31 -0.30 -15.95
C LEU A 128 -1.24 -1.45 -15.58
N ALA A 129 -0.76 -2.30 -14.69
CA ALA A 129 -1.54 -3.35 -14.05
C ALA A 129 -1.42 -3.24 -12.53
N ILE A 130 -2.39 -3.79 -11.82
CA ILE A 130 -2.49 -3.69 -10.36
C ILE A 130 -2.43 -5.09 -9.76
N VAL A 131 -1.59 -5.26 -8.75
CA VAL A 131 -1.60 -6.41 -7.86
C VAL A 131 -2.11 -5.94 -6.50
N HIS A 132 -3.24 -6.47 -6.08
CA HIS A 132 -3.99 -6.08 -4.92
C HIS A 132 -4.02 -7.20 -3.89
N PHE A 133 -3.42 -6.97 -2.74
CA PHE A 133 -3.44 -7.86 -1.57
C PHE A 133 -4.44 -7.32 -0.56
N ASP A 134 -5.47 -8.10 -0.20
CA ASP A 134 -6.55 -7.64 0.66
C ASP A 134 -7.40 -8.83 1.16
N ALA A 135 -8.08 -8.67 2.27
CA ALA A 135 -9.18 -9.55 2.66
C ALA A 135 -10.46 -9.25 1.87
N HIS A 136 -10.65 -7.98 1.49
CA HIS A 136 -11.85 -7.43 0.88
C HIS A 136 -11.72 -7.27 -0.63
N THR A 137 -12.86 -7.26 -1.31
CA THR A 137 -12.87 -7.10 -2.78
C THR A 137 -12.60 -5.68 -3.23
N ASP A 138 -13.03 -4.68 -2.45
CA ASP A 138 -13.01 -3.24 -2.75
C ASP A 138 -13.62 -2.88 -4.12
N LEU A 139 -14.67 -3.62 -4.49
CA LEU A 139 -15.34 -3.53 -5.78
C LEU A 139 -16.75 -2.91 -5.70
N ARG A 140 -17.11 -2.25 -4.60
CA ARG A 140 -18.41 -1.56 -4.49
C ARG A 140 -18.50 -0.41 -5.46
N GLU A 141 -19.71 -0.15 -5.96
CA GLU A 141 -19.98 1.07 -6.74
C GLU A 141 -20.08 2.30 -5.82
N GLU A 142 -20.66 2.11 -4.65
CA GLU A 142 -20.82 3.10 -3.58
C GLU A 142 -20.94 2.42 -2.21
N TYR A 143 -20.68 3.15 -1.16
CA TYR A 143 -20.91 2.70 0.21
C TYR A 143 -21.56 3.81 1.03
N LEU A 144 -22.75 3.53 1.59
CA LEU A 144 -23.56 4.50 2.36
C LEU A 144 -23.82 5.82 1.61
N GLY A 145 -23.95 5.77 0.27
CA GLY A 145 -24.21 6.93 -0.58
C GLY A 145 -22.95 7.67 -1.04
N GLU A 146 -21.76 7.17 -0.70
CA GLU A 146 -20.49 7.74 -1.13
C GLU A 146 -19.78 6.84 -2.15
N GLU A 147 -19.50 7.37 -3.34
CA GLU A 147 -18.77 6.67 -4.37
C GLU A 147 -17.28 6.56 -4.03
N MET A 148 -16.72 7.62 -3.40
CA MET A 148 -15.32 7.65 -2.98
C MET A 148 -15.21 7.11 -1.55
N SER A 149 -15.04 5.79 -1.44
CA SER A 149 -14.84 5.09 -0.17
C SER A 149 -13.75 4.03 -0.26
N HIS A 150 -13.19 3.66 0.90
CA HIS A 150 -12.21 2.57 1.00
C HIS A 150 -12.67 1.28 0.31
N SER A 151 -13.96 0.94 0.37
CA SER A 151 -14.52 -0.29 -0.23
C SER A 151 -14.80 -0.22 -1.74
N ALA A 152 -14.44 0.90 -2.42
CA ALA A 152 -14.69 1.12 -3.85
C ALA A 152 -13.40 1.30 -4.68
N VAL A 153 -12.24 1.24 -4.05
CA VAL A 153 -10.94 1.57 -4.65
C VAL A 153 -10.68 0.77 -5.92
N ILE A 154 -10.79 -0.54 -5.84
CA ILE A 154 -10.49 -1.44 -6.96
C ILE A 154 -11.55 -1.35 -8.05
N ARG A 155 -12.80 -1.02 -7.68
CA ARG A 155 -13.84 -0.74 -8.67
C ARG A 155 -13.50 0.47 -9.53
N HIS A 156 -13.05 1.56 -8.92
CA HIS A 156 -12.62 2.76 -9.63
C HIS A 156 -11.32 2.53 -10.41
N ALA A 157 -10.35 1.83 -9.81
CA ALA A 157 -9.11 1.46 -10.48
C ALA A 157 -9.36 0.62 -11.75
N SER A 158 -10.35 -0.29 -11.71
CA SER A 158 -10.71 -1.11 -12.87
C SER A 158 -11.24 -0.29 -14.07
N LYS A 159 -11.83 0.88 -13.81
CA LYS A 159 -12.25 1.82 -14.85
C LYS A 159 -11.08 2.57 -15.51
N ILE A 160 -9.92 2.62 -14.82
CA ILE A 160 -8.70 3.32 -15.28
C ILE A 160 -7.82 2.37 -16.08
N VAL A 161 -7.49 1.20 -15.51
CA VAL A 161 -6.52 0.27 -16.10
C VAL A 161 -7.16 -0.86 -16.90
N GLY A 162 -8.48 -1.08 -16.79
CA GLY A 162 -9.16 -2.27 -17.28
C GLY A 162 -9.16 -3.41 -16.24
N ALA A 163 -10.30 -4.07 -16.04
CA ALA A 163 -10.43 -5.11 -15.01
C ALA A 163 -9.51 -6.31 -15.27
N GLU A 164 -9.19 -6.62 -16.52
CA GLU A 164 -8.25 -7.67 -16.93
C GLU A 164 -6.81 -7.41 -16.50
N ASN A 165 -6.48 -6.17 -16.15
CA ASN A 165 -5.16 -5.76 -15.68
C ASN A 165 -5.05 -5.74 -14.15
N ILE A 166 -6.02 -6.33 -13.46
CA ILE A 166 -6.04 -6.42 -11.99
C ILE A 166 -5.93 -7.87 -11.56
N LYS A 167 -5.06 -8.14 -10.60
CA LYS A 167 -5.01 -9.43 -9.89
C LYS A 167 -5.18 -9.19 -8.40
N GLN A 168 -6.14 -9.89 -7.81
CA GLN A 168 -6.53 -9.79 -6.40
C GLN A 168 -6.14 -11.07 -5.66
N ILE A 169 -5.50 -10.91 -4.50
CA ILE A 169 -4.88 -12.00 -3.74
C ILE A 169 -5.31 -11.88 -2.28
N GLY A 170 -5.76 -12.99 -1.68
CA GLY A 170 -6.18 -13.03 -0.28
C GLY A 170 -7.66 -12.79 -0.04
N ILE A 171 -8.41 -12.39 -1.07
CA ILE A 171 -9.81 -12.00 -0.94
C ILE A 171 -10.67 -13.11 -0.36
N ARG A 172 -11.40 -12.78 0.70
CA ARG A 172 -12.29 -13.70 1.41
C ARG A 172 -13.59 -13.05 1.92
N SER A 173 -13.73 -11.74 1.75
CA SER A 173 -14.91 -10.97 2.15
C SER A 173 -15.37 -10.04 1.02
N GLY A 174 -16.68 -9.97 0.77
CA GLY A 174 -17.27 -9.13 -0.27
C GLY A 174 -18.71 -9.51 -0.55
N MET A 175 -19.43 -8.66 -1.31
CA MET A 175 -20.81 -8.92 -1.73
C MET A 175 -20.85 -9.90 -2.91
N LYS A 176 -22.00 -10.54 -3.12
CA LYS A 176 -22.20 -11.51 -4.20
C LYS A 176 -21.83 -10.92 -5.59
N GLU A 177 -22.24 -9.69 -5.83
CA GLU A 177 -22.02 -8.99 -7.11
C GLU A 177 -20.53 -8.74 -7.35
N GLU A 178 -19.76 -8.52 -6.29
CA GLU A 178 -18.31 -8.33 -6.35
C GLU A 178 -17.60 -9.66 -6.69
N TRP A 179 -18.06 -10.78 -6.11
CA TRP A 179 -17.60 -12.12 -6.48
C TRP A 179 -17.92 -12.46 -7.94
N GLU A 180 -19.10 -12.07 -8.44
CA GLU A 180 -19.48 -12.24 -9.85
C GLU A 180 -18.59 -11.39 -10.77
N PHE A 181 -18.21 -10.17 -10.36
CA PHE A 181 -17.26 -9.32 -11.09
C PHE A 181 -15.88 -9.97 -11.17
N MET A 182 -15.33 -10.43 -10.05
CA MET A 182 -14.02 -11.10 -10.02
C MET A 182 -14.00 -12.34 -10.92
N LYS A 183 -15.05 -13.16 -10.85
CA LYS A 183 -15.17 -14.34 -11.70
C LYS A 183 -15.26 -13.99 -13.19
N LYS A 184 -16.03 -12.95 -13.53
CA LYS A 184 -16.21 -12.49 -14.92
C LYS A 184 -14.88 -12.00 -15.52
N HIS A 185 -14.08 -11.31 -14.75
CA HIS A 185 -12.85 -10.65 -15.22
C HIS A 185 -11.57 -11.41 -14.86
N ASN A 186 -11.68 -12.59 -14.22
CA ASN A 186 -10.55 -13.41 -13.78
C ASN A 186 -9.52 -12.62 -12.93
N THR A 187 -10.03 -11.80 -12.01
CA THR A 187 -9.15 -10.97 -11.17
C THR A 187 -8.62 -11.72 -9.95
N LEU A 188 -9.40 -12.63 -9.35
CA LEU A 188 -9.00 -13.40 -8.17
C LEU A 188 -8.04 -14.52 -8.56
N ILE A 189 -6.89 -14.55 -7.90
CA ILE A 189 -5.87 -15.59 -8.08
C ILE A 189 -5.46 -16.20 -6.72
N HIS A 190 -5.12 -17.49 -6.74
CA HIS A 190 -4.70 -18.24 -5.55
C HIS A 190 -3.28 -18.83 -5.69
N GLU A 191 -2.72 -18.78 -6.89
CA GLU A 191 -1.42 -19.34 -7.22
C GLU A 191 -0.52 -18.27 -7.84
N TYR A 192 0.76 -18.32 -7.58
CA TYR A 192 1.75 -17.37 -8.12
C TYR A 192 1.68 -17.26 -9.65
N SER A 193 1.45 -18.39 -10.34
CA SER A 193 1.34 -18.43 -11.80
C SER A 193 0.20 -17.57 -12.36
N GLY A 194 -0.79 -17.21 -11.56
CA GLY A 194 -1.84 -16.27 -11.96
C GLY A 194 -1.32 -14.87 -12.26
N LEU A 195 -0.15 -14.50 -11.74
CA LEU A 195 0.53 -13.25 -12.05
C LEU A 195 1.20 -13.26 -13.43
N ASP A 196 1.44 -14.43 -14.02
CA ASP A 196 2.14 -14.54 -15.31
C ASP A 196 1.42 -13.82 -16.47
N GLU A 197 0.10 -13.64 -16.34
CA GLU A 197 -0.70 -12.83 -17.28
C GLU A 197 -0.29 -11.35 -17.30
N LEU A 198 0.39 -10.87 -16.24
CA LEU A 198 0.87 -9.50 -16.13
C LEU A 198 2.33 -9.32 -16.55
N LYS A 199 3.02 -10.38 -16.99
CA LYS A 199 4.42 -10.28 -17.43
C LYS A 199 4.59 -9.28 -18.57
N GLY A 200 5.60 -8.40 -18.41
CA GLY A 200 5.90 -7.34 -19.36
C GLY A 200 5.08 -6.06 -19.16
N LYS A 201 4.13 -6.03 -18.23
CA LYS A 201 3.40 -4.81 -17.83
C LYS A 201 4.12 -4.07 -16.72
N LYS A 202 3.76 -2.81 -16.54
CA LYS A 202 4.15 -2.00 -15.39
C LYS A 202 3.20 -2.29 -14.23
N ILE A 203 3.74 -2.61 -13.07
CA ILE A 203 2.95 -3.09 -11.94
C ILE A 203 2.91 -2.05 -10.82
N PHE A 204 1.70 -1.71 -10.37
CA PHE A 204 1.47 -1.06 -9.08
C PHE A 204 1.02 -2.13 -8.08
N VAL A 205 1.68 -2.18 -6.93
CA VAL A 205 1.35 -3.14 -5.85
C VAL A 205 0.69 -2.39 -4.72
N THR A 206 -0.54 -2.77 -4.35
CA THR A 206 -1.21 -2.25 -3.16
C THR A 206 -1.42 -3.38 -2.16
N VAL A 207 -1.06 -3.11 -0.91
CA VAL A 207 -1.14 -4.08 0.19
C VAL A 207 -2.00 -3.52 1.30
N ASP A 208 -3.26 -3.98 1.35
CA ASP A 208 -4.06 -3.85 2.56
C ASP A 208 -3.56 -4.87 3.59
N LEU A 209 -3.21 -4.39 4.76
CA LEU A 209 -2.62 -5.23 5.80
C LEU A 209 -3.60 -6.24 6.40
N ASP A 210 -4.92 -6.08 6.18
CA ASP A 210 -5.91 -7.05 6.61
C ASP A 210 -5.95 -8.32 5.73
N VAL A 211 -5.17 -8.36 4.63
CA VAL A 211 -4.86 -9.60 3.90
C VAL A 211 -4.27 -10.65 4.84
N LEU A 212 -3.51 -10.20 5.84
CA LEU A 212 -2.97 -11.04 6.89
C LEU A 212 -4.08 -11.47 7.85
N ASP A 213 -3.93 -12.67 8.41
CA ASP A 213 -4.86 -13.17 9.43
C ASP A 213 -4.80 -12.31 10.70
N PRO A 214 -5.95 -12.03 11.37
CA PRO A 214 -5.96 -11.25 12.61
C PRO A 214 -5.10 -11.84 13.74
N SER A 215 -4.71 -13.10 13.68
CA SER A 215 -3.74 -13.68 14.61
C SER A 215 -2.31 -13.16 14.42
N VAL A 216 -2.02 -12.62 13.25
CA VAL A 216 -0.73 -11.99 12.89
C VAL A 216 -0.86 -10.47 12.89
N MET A 217 -2.01 -9.95 12.44
CA MET A 217 -2.26 -8.54 12.17
C MET A 217 -3.61 -8.09 12.77
N PRO A 218 -3.77 -8.03 14.11
CA PRO A 218 -5.03 -7.61 14.75
C PRO A 218 -5.29 -6.09 14.62
N GLY A 219 -4.27 -5.29 14.33
CA GLY A 219 -4.33 -3.82 14.29
C GLY A 219 -4.77 -3.29 12.92
N THR A 220 -5.93 -3.71 12.42
CA THR A 220 -6.56 -3.18 11.20
C THR A 220 -7.98 -2.68 11.47
N GLY A 221 -8.49 -1.86 10.55
CA GLY A 221 -9.84 -1.29 10.65
C GLY A 221 -10.94 -2.35 10.52
N THR A 222 -10.77 -3.29 9.61
CA THR A 222 -11.75 -4.32 9.24
C THR A 222 -11.13 -5.72 9.20
N PRO A 223 -10.65 -6.25 10.36
CA PRO A 223 -9.99 -7.54 10.40
C PRO A 223 -10.93 -8.67 9.97
N GLU A 224 -10.47 -9.55 9.07
CA GLU A 224 -11.21 -10.69 8.55
C GLU A 224 -10.43 -11.99 8.80
N SER A 225 -11.08 -13.00 9.37
CA SER A 225 -10.44 -14.26 9.73
C SER A 225 -10.13 -15.14 8.52
N GLY A 226 -9.13 -16.03 8.66
CA GLY A 226 -8.73 -16.95 7.59
C GLY A 226 -7.75 -16.35 6.58
N GLY A 227 -6.99 -15.33 7.02
CA GLY A 227 -6.02 -14.63 6.22
C GLY A 227 -4.65 -15.31 6.11
N MET A 228 -3.76 -14.67 5.39
CA MET A 228 -2.38 -15.13 5.20
C MET A 228 -1.55 -15.03 6.47
N GLN A 229 -0.58 -15.92 6.59
CA GLN A 229 0.53 -15.74 7.50
C GLN A 229 1.59 -14.83 6.85
N PHE A 230 2.41 -14.18 7.67
CA PHE A 230 3.46 -13.26 7.18
C PHE A 230 4.34 -13.89 6.09
N ASN A 231 4.79 -15.13 6.27
CA ASN A 231 5.66 -15.80 5.30
C ASN A 231 4.96 -16.10 3.96
N GLU A 232 3.65 -16.28 3.97
CA GLU A 232 2.87 -16.48 2.73
C GLU A 232 2.82 -15.18 1.91
N LEU A 233 2.58 -14.03 2.56
CA LEU A 233 2.65 -12.72 1.91
C LEU A 233 4.04 -12.46 1.33
N ILE A 234 5.11 -12.72 2.08
CA ILE A 234 6.48 -12.51 1.59
C ILE A 234 6.81 -13.45 0.41
N GLY A 235 6.24 -14.66 0.39
CA GLY A 235 6.36 -15.56 -0.77
C GLY A 235 5.80 -14.96 -2.07
N TRP A 236 4.70 -14.21 -1.99
CA TRP A 236 4.18 -13.43 -3.12
C TRP A 236 5.13 -12.32 -3.56
N PHE A 237 5.76 -11.62 -2.62
CA PHE A 237 6.75 -10.58 -2.93
C PHE A 237 8.00 -11.17 -3.61
N GLU A 238 8.48 -12.34 -3.14
CA GLU A 238 9.58 -13.05 -3.80
C GLU A 238 9.27 -13.42 -5.25
N TYR A 239 8.01 -13.73 -5.56
CA TYR A 239 7.58 -13.96 -6.94
C TYR A 239 7.51 -12.66 -7.75
N LEU A 240 6.96 -11.59 -7.15
CA LEU A 240 6.80 -10.28 -7.77
C LEU A 240 8.11 -9.56 -8.07
N LYS A 241 9.22 -9.90 -7.40
CA LYS A 241 10.54 -9.30 -7.71
C LYS A 241 11.00 -9.45 -9.17
N ASN A 242 10.36 -10.36 -9.91
CA ASN A 242 10.66 -10.60 -11.33
C ASN A 242 9.80 -9.72 -12.28
N PHE A 243 8.96 -8.85 -11.73
CA PHE A 243 8.09 -7.94 -12.47
C PHE A 243 8.63 -6.50 -12.39
N ASP A 244 8.16 -5.65 -13.28
CA ASP A 244 8.55 -4.23 -13.34
C ASP A 244 7.62 -3.42 -12.41
N ILE A 245 8.01 -3.33 -11.12
CA ILE A 245 7.25 -2.61 -10.11
C ILE A 245 7.53 -1.12 -10.24
N VAL A 246 6.52 -0.37 -10.63
CA VAL A 246 6.63 1.08 -10.86
C VAL A 246 6.11 1.92 -9.69
N GLY A 247 5.38 1.35 -8.76
CA GLY A 247 4.91 1.99 -7.54
C GLY A 247 4.31 0.96 -6.60
N ALA A 248 4.23 1.31 -5.32
CA ALA A 248 3.60 0.47 -4.32
C ALA A 248 3.06 1.30 -3.16
N ASP A 249 2.10 0.73 -2.43
CA ASP A 249 1.68 1.24 -1.13
C ASP A 249 1.39 0.13 -0.12
N VAL A 250 1.30 0.53 1.15
CA VAL A 250 0.82 -0.30 2.27
C VAL A 250 -0.18 0.51 3.06
N VAL A 251 -1.37 -0.05 3.29
CA VAL A 251 -2.53 0.65 3.85
C VAL A 251 -3.18 -0.13 5.00
N GLU A 252 -4.13 0.50 5.69
CA GLU A 252 -5.06 -0.06 6.69
C GLU A 252 -4.43 -0.53 8.01
N LEU A 253 -3.19 -0.16 8.34
CA LEU A 253 -2.75 -0.27 9.72
C LEU A 253 -3.56 0.70 10.60
N ALA A 254 -4.24 0.20 11.60
CA ALA A 254 -4.90 0.97 12.66
C ALA A 254 -4.22 0.66 14.00
N PRO A 255 -3.14 1.35 14.37
CA PRO A 255 -2.22 0.94 15.43
C PRO A 255 -2.87 0.88 16.82
N ASP A 256 -3.88 1.71 17.09
CA ASP A 256 -4.56 1.76 18.38
C ASP A 256 -5.37 0.50 18.72
N TYR A 257 -5.66 -0.36 17.72
CA TYR A 257 -6.35 -1.64 17.92
C TYR A 257 -5.42 -2.79 18.27
N ASP A 258 -4.12 -2.53 18.37
CA ASP A 258 -3.14 -3.51 18.87
C ASP A 258 -2.20 -2.87 19.91
N ALA A 259 -2.62 -2.89 21.16
CA ALA A 259 -1.84 -2.36 22.28
C ALA A 259 -0.48 -3.04 22.49
N SER A 260 -0.25 -4.20 21.86
CA SER A 260 1.05 -4.90 21.91
C SER A 260 2.10 -4.26 20.99
N GLY A 261 1.67 -3.50 19.96
CA GLY A 261 2.52 -2.93 18.93
C GLY A 261 3.02 -3.96 17.89
N VAL A 262 2.60 -5.21 17.98
CA VAL A 262 3.01 -6.27 17.03
C VAL A 262 2.55 -5.94 15.62
N SER A 263 1.32 -5.45 15.44
CA SER A 263 0.80 -5.07 14.12
C SER A 263 1.63 -3.97 13.47
N THR A 264 2.06 -2.97 14.24
CA THR A 264 2.94 -1.91 13.73
C THR A 264 4.29 -2.48 13.30
N ALA A 265 4.88 -3.40 14.09
CA ALA A 265 6.12 -4.06 13.72
C ALA A 265 5.98 -4.94 12.48
N VAL A 266 4.86 -5.65 12.33
CA VAL A 266 4.54 -6.45 11.13
C VAL A 266 4.40 -5.55 9.91
N ALA A 267 3.61 -4.47 9.99
CA ALA A 267 3.44 -3.49 8.92
C ALA A 267 4.77 -2.89 8.46
N THR A 268 5.60 -2.48 9.43
CA THR A 268 6.92 -1.93 9.18
C THR A 268 7.81 -2.95 8.45
N LYS A 269 7.75 -4.23 8.84
CA LYS A 269 8.50 -5.28 8.16
C LYS A 269 7.97 -5.57 6.76
N VAL A 270 6.66 -5.53 6.54
CA VAL A 270 6.04 -5.66 5.19
C VAL A 270 6.57 -4.55 4.28
N ILE A 271 6.59 -3.30 4.75
CA ILE A 271 7.10 -2.15 4.01
C ILE A 271 8.58 -2.34 3.65
N ARG A 272 9.42 -2.77 4.61
CA ARG A 272 10.84 -3.04 4.34
C ARG A 272 11.02 -4.07 3.21
N GLU A 273 10.32 -5.20 3.28
CA GLU A 273 10.42 -6.25 2.26
C GLU A 273 9.92 -5.77 0.89
N LEU A 274 8.84 -4.98 0.86
CA LEU A 274 8.27 -4.43 -0.37
C LEU A 274 9.21 -3.38 -1.01
N LEU A 275 9.82 -2.50 -0.20
CA LEU A 275 10.85 -1.55 -0.67
C LEU A 275 12.05 -2.27 -1.30
N MET A 276 12.53 -3.37 -0.68
CA MET A 276 13.67 -4.13 -1.19
C MET A 276 13.38 -4.85 -2.50
N MET A 277 12.10 -5.07 -2.81
CA MET A 277 11.65 -5.67 -4.06
C MET A 277 11.64 -4.65 -5.22
N MET A 278 11.46 -3.35 -4.92
CA MET A 278 11.43 -2.27 -5.91
C MET A 278 12.84 -1.87 -6.35
#